data_51ebdb78798fef3370e13d5b6d25141b
#
_entry.id   51ebdb78798fef3370e13d5b6d25141b
#
_cell.length_a   1.000
_cell.length_b   1.000
_cell.length_c   1.000
_cell.angle_alpha   90.00
_cell.angle_beta   90.00
_cell.angle_gamma   90.00
#
_symmetry.space_group_name_H-M   'P 1'
#
loop_
_entity.id
_entity.type
_entity.pdbx_description
1 polymer ?
#
loop_
_entity_poly.entity_id
_entity_poly.type
_entity_poly.pdbx_seq_one_letter_code
_entity_poly.pdbx_strand_id
1 'polypeptide(L)'
;MNLNLTEEQLAVRDAARDFAQNVLKPGVIERDNEQRFPADEIRQLGELGFMGMMVDPKHGGSGMDTVSYVLAMEELSKIDASASVCMSVNNSLVCYGLQEYGTEAQKEKYLVPLASGEKIGAFCLSEPEAGSDATSQRTTCLLYTSPSPRD
;
A
#
# COMPACT_ATOMS: atom_id res chain seq x y z
N MET A 1 -7.19 22.51 20.49
CA MET A 1 -6.76 21.43 19.61
C MET A 1 -5.52 20.82 20.25
N ASN A 2 -5.54 19.54 20.60
CA ASN A 2 -4.38 18.86 21.15
C ASN A 2 -3.58 18.25 19.98
N LEU A 3 -2.33 18.65 19.81
CA LEU A 3 -1.43 18.15 18.75
C LEU A 3 -0.47 17.07 19.26
N ASN A 4 -0.64 16.64 20.51
CA ASN A 4 0.18 15.55 21.05
C ASN A 4 -0.28 14.22 20.44
N LEU A 5 0.71 13.43 20.02
CA LEU A 5 0.47 12.07 19.55
C LEU A 5 0.03 11.17 20.71
N THR A 6 -0.81 10.19 20.43
CA THR A 6 -1.20 9.15 21.38
C THR A 6 -0.06 8.14 21.57
N GLU A 7 -0.14 7.34 22.64
CA GLU A 7 0.83 6.26 22.88
C GLU A 7 0.83 5.24 21.73
N GLU A 8 -0.34 4.92 21.19
CA GLU A 8 -0.49 4.03 20.04
C GLU A 8 0.18 4.59 18.79
N GLN A 9 -0.06 5.87 18.46
CA GLN A 9 0.58 6.55 17.33
C GLN A 9 2.11 6.60 17.47
N LEU A 10 2.60 6.83 18.68
CA LEU A 10 4.04 6.78 18.97
C LEU A 10 4.60 5.38 18.80
N ALA A 11 3.91 4.35 19.25
CA ALA A 11 4.34 2.95 19.09
C ALA A 11 4.41 2.55 17.61
N VAL A 12 3.42 2.93 16.80
CA VAL A 12 3.40 2.69 15.35
C VAL A 12 4.57 3.39 14.67
N ARG A 13 4.79 4.67 14.97
CA ARG A 13 5.94 5.43 14.46
C ARG A 13 7.27 4.75 14.78
N ASP A 14 7.45 4.33 16.04
CA ASP A 14 8.71 3.75 16.49
C ASP A 14 8.93 2.37 15.88
N ALA A 15 7.89 1.55 15.71
CA ALA A 15 7.96 0.28 14.98
C ALA A 15 8.33 0.48 13.50
N ALA A 16 7.74 1.46 12.82
CA ALA A 16 8.08 1.80 11.45
C ALA A 16 9.54 2.28 11.32
N ARG A 17 10.00 3.10 12.27
CA ARG A 17 11.40 3.55 12.34
C ARG A 17 12.36 2.38 12.51
N ASP A 18 12.08 1.49 13.45
CA ASP A 18 12.91 0.32 13.71
C ASP A 18 13.00 -0.58 12.48
N PHE A 19 11.89 -0.83 11.82
CA PHE A 19 11.87 -1.56 10.55
C PHE A 19 12.70 -0.87 9.48
N ALA A 20 12.52 0.43 9.28
CA ALA A 20 13.25 1.21 8.29
C ALA A 20 14.76 1.16 8.52
N GLN A 21 15.22 1.32 9.76
CA GLN A 21 16.64 1.34 10.10
C GLN A 21 17.29 -0.05 10.04
N ASN A 22 16.57 -1.10 10.45
CA ASN A 22 17.15 -2.44 10.61
C ASN A 22 16.94 -3.33 9.40
N VAL A 23 15.86 -3.13 8.61
CA VAL A 23 15.50 -3.98 7.46
C VAL A 23 15.71 -3.25 6.13
N LEU A 24 15.20 -2.03 5.98
CA LEU A 24 15.30 -1.32 4.69
C LEU A 24 16.68 -0.75 4.43
N LYS A 25 17.25 -0.06 5.42
CA LYS A 25 18.52 0.66 5.29
C LYS A 25 19.71 -0.20 4.84
N PRO A 26 19.91 -1.42 5.33
CA PRO A 26 21.10 -2.20 4.97
C PRO A 26 21.25 -2.50 3.47
N GLY A 27 20.16 -2.57 2.73
CA GLY A 27 20.20 -2.91 1.30
C GLY A 27 19.68 -1.84 0.34
N VAL A 28 19.31 -0.64 0.84
CA VAL A 28 18.61 0.36 0.01
C VAL A 28 19.42 0.84 -1.19
N ILE A 29 20.70 1.13 -1.02
CA ILE A 29 21.59 1.61 -2.11
C ILE A 29 21.81 0.51 -3.15
N GLU A 30 21.99 -0.72 -2.71
CA GLU A 30 22.16 -1.87 -3.61
C GLU A 30 20.89 -2.12 -4.43
N ARG A 31 19.72 -2.15 -3.77
CA ARG A 31 18.41 -2.28 -4.44
C ARG A 31 18.19 -1.18 -5.49
N ASP A 32 18.52 0.06 -5.14
CA ASP A 32 18.38 1.20 -6.05
C ASP A 32 19.29 1.08 -7.28
N ASN A 33 20.56 0.76 -7.07
CA ASN A 33 21.53 0.57 -8.16
C ASN A 33 21.16 -0.60 -9.08
N GLU A 34 20.67 -1.69 -8.53
CA GLU A 34 20.26 -2.89 -9.27
C GLU A 34 18.84 -2.78 -9.85
N GLN A 35 18.10 -1.72 -9.54
CA GLN A 35 16.68 -1.57 -9.88
C GLN A 35 15.83 -2.76 -9.39
N ARG A 36 16.17 -3.30 -8.22
CA ARG A 36 15.57 -4.50 -7.66
C ARG A 36 14.36 -4.15 -6.78
N PHE A 37 13.23 -4.79 -7.09
CA PHE A 37 12.03 -4.65 -6.26
C PHE A 37 12.25 -5.23 -4.86
N PRO A 38 11.86 -4.52 -3.77
CA PRO A 38 12.08 -4.94 -2.38
C PRO A 38 11.03 -5.99 -1.92
N ALA A 39 10.96 -7.15 -2.60
CA ALA A 39 9.91 -8.13 -2.38
C ALA A 39 9.89 -8.70 -0.94
N ASP A 40 11.06 -9.03 -0.40
CA ASP A 40 11.19 -9.59 0.93
C ASP A 40 10.89 -8.56 2.02
N GLU A 41 11.29 -7.32 1.80
CA GLU A 41 11.02 -6.21 2.69
C GLU A 41 9.53 -5.86 2.72
N ILE A 42 8.86 -5.87 1.56
CA ILE A 42 7.41 -5.65 1.47
C ILE A 42 6.64 -6.79 2.14
N ARG A 43 7.07 -8.05 1.99
CA ARG A 43 6.47 -9.18 2.70
C ARG A 43 6.58 -9.00 4.21
N GLN A 44 7.73 -8.59 4.72
CA GLN A 44 7.93 -8.32 6.15
C GLN A 44 7.07 -7.15 6.64
N LEU A 45 6.87 -6.10 5.82
CA LEU A 45 5.90 -5.03 6.12
C LEU A 45 4.48 -5.59 6.26
N GLY A 46 4.11 -6.56 5.43
CA GLY A 46 2.83 -7.28 5.54
C GLY A 46 2.70 -8.03 6.86
N GLU A 47 3.72 -8.79 7.26
CA GLU A 47 3.76 -9.52 8.53
C GLU A 47 3.60 -8.60 9.75
N LEU A 48 4.07 -7.36 9.66
CA LEU A 48 3.91 -6.33 10.69
C LEU A 48 2.57 -5.57 10.61
N GLY A 49 1.71 -5.88 9.62
CA GLY A 49 0.42 -5.24 9.43
C GLY A 49 0.47 -3.89 8.72
N PHE A 50 1.62 -3.47 8.19
CA PHE A 50 1.75 -2.18 7.50
C PHE A 50 1.13 -2.16 6.10
N MET A 51 0.87 -3.32 5.48
CA MET A 51 0.24 -3.38 4.17
C MET A 51 -1.29 -3.18 4.22
N GLY A 52 -1.90 -3.33 5.40
CA GLY A 52 -3.34 -3.12 5.64
C GLY A 52 -3.64 -2.20 6.82
N MET A 53 -2.85 -1.13 7.02
CA MET A 53 -2.93 -0.27 8.21
C MET A 53 -4.33 0.29 8.47
N MET A 54 -4.98 0.83 7.43
CA MET A 54 -6.29 1.46 7.52
C MET A 54 -7.46 0.52 7.19
N VAL A 55 -7.17 -0.73 6.87
CA VAL A 55 -8.19 -1.73 6.56
C VAL A 55 -8.84 -2.22 7.85
N ASP A 56 -10.17 -2.39 7.80
CA ASP A 56 -10.98 -2.91 8.93
C ASP A 56 -10.42 -4.27 9.39
N PRO A 57 -10.26 -4.49 10.70
CA PRO A 57 -9.81 -5.76 11.26
C PRO A 57 -10.63 -6.98 10.82
N LYS A 58 -11.93 -6.81 10.53
CA LYS A 58 -12.78 -7.89 9.97
C LYS A 58 -12.28 -8.43 8.62
N HIS A 59 -11.48 -7.65 7.90
CA HIS A 59 -10.86 -8.04 6.62
C HIS A 59 -9.34 -8.21 6.74
N GLY A 60 -8.84 -8.43 7.95
CA GLY A 60 -7.43 -8.73 8.21
C GLY A 60 -6.52 -7.50 8.26
N GLY A 61 -7.07 -6.30 8.30
CA GLY A 61 -6.30 -5.07 8.47
C GLY A 61 -6.01 -4.73 9.92
N SER A 62 -5.22 -3.68 10.14
CA SER A 62 -4.85 -3.21 11.48
C SER A 62 -5.83 -2.18 12.07
N GLY A 63 -6.73 -1.62 11.28
CA GLY A 63 -7.74 -0.65 11.72
C GLY A 63 -7.19 0.65 12.30
N MET A 64 -5.98 1.04 11.90
CA MET A 64 -5.28 2.22 12.41
C MET A 64 -5.83 3.50 11.80
N ASP A 65 -5.65 4.61 12.51
CA ASP A 65 -6.04 5.92 12.03
C ASP A 65 -5.06 6.49 10.97
N THR A 66 -5.50 7.54 10.28
CA THR A 66 -4.70 8.20 9.23
C THR A 66 -3.42 8.83 9.78
N VAL A 67 -3.39 9.26 11.05
CA VAL A 67 -2.19 9.84 11.66
C VAL A 67 -1.12 8.76 11.83
N SER A 68 -1.49 7.61 12.36
CA SER A 68 -0.60 6.45 12.47
C SER A 68 -0.03 6.04 11.12
N TYR A 69 -0.87 6.00 10.08
CA TYR A 69 -0.45 5.71 8.72
C TYR A 69 0.58 6.73 8.19
N VAL A 70 0.34 8.03 8.37
CA VAL A 70 1.26 9.08 7.91
C VAL A 70 2.59 9.03 8.68
N LEU A 71 2.57 8.76 9.98
CA LEU A 71 3.78 8.60 10.78
C LEU A 71 4.64 7.41 10.29
N ALA A 72 4.01 6.29 9.97
CA ALA A 72 4.71 5.14 9.39
C ALA A 72 5.32 5.48 8.01
N MET A 73 4.53 6.13 7.14
CA MET A 73 4.99 6.62 5.84
C MET A 73 6.21 7.52 5.96
N GLU A 74 6.20 8.45 6.89
CA GLU A 74 7.30 9.38 7.13
C GLU A 74 8.60 8.64 7.50
N GLU A 75 8.52 7.70 8.44
CA GLU A 75 9.70 6.96 8.90
C GLU A 75 10.28 6.03 7.82
N LEU A 76 9.43 5.34 7.07
CA LEU A 76 9.86 4.49 5.96
C LEU A 76 10.48 5.32 4.82
N SER A 77 9.83 6.44 4.44
CA SER A 77 10.28 7.30 3.34
C SER A 77 11.63 7.96 3.59
N LYS A 78 12.00 8.21 4.85
CA LYS A 78 13.32 8.73 5.22
C LYS A 78 14.45 7.79 4.81
N ILE A 79 14.17 6.50 4.64
CA ILE A 79 15.15 5.47 4.35
C ILE A 79 14.99 4.91 2.94
N ASP A 80 13.77 4.48 2.58
CA ASP A 80 13.46 3.85 1.29
C ASP A 80 12.10 4.34 0.79
N ALA A 81 12.15 5.35 -0.09
CA ALA A 81 10.94 5.91 -0.68
C ALA A 81 10.19 4.90 -1.58
N SER A 82 10.90 3.96 -2.21
CA SER A 82 10.30 2.93 -3.08
C SER A 82 9.43 1.97 -2.27
N ALA A 83 9.96 1.45 -1.14
CA ALA A 83 9.20 0.59 -0.24
C ALA A 83 8.00 1.33 0.37
N SER A 84 8.20 2.60 0.76
CA SER A 84 7.14 3.45 1.29
C SER A 84 6.02 3.69 0.28
N VAL A 85 6.35 3.94 -1.00
CA VAL A 85 5.35 4.09 -2.08
C VAL A 85 4.57 2.80 -2.32
N CYS A 86 5.22 1.63 -2.28
CA CYS A 86 4.52 0.34 -2.38
C CYS A 86 3.48 0.19 -1.26
N MET A 87 3.87 0.45 -0.01
CA MET A 87 2.95 0.45 1.13
C MET A 87 1.81 1.45 0.94
N SER A 88 2.11 2.66 0.50
CA SER A 88 1.14 3.73 0.29
C SER A 88 0.10 3.37 -0.75
N VAL A 89 0.53 2.95 -1.94
CA VAL A 89 -0.39 2.58 -3.04
C VAL A 89 -1.29 1.43 -2.62
N ASN A 90 -0.73 0.41 -1.96
CA ASN A 90 -1.52 -0.72 -1.48
C ASN A 90 -2.62 -0.29 -0.50
N ASN A 91 -2.27 0.53 0.50
CA ASN A 91 -3.23 1.00 1.51
C ASN A 91 -4.24 2.00 0.96
N SER A 92 -3.75 3.14 0.41
CA SER A 92 -4.57 4.32 0.16
C SER A 92 -5.33 4.29 -1.16
N LEU A 93 -4.84 3.57 -2.15
CA LEU A 93 -5.48 3.49 -3.47
C LEU A 93 -6.21 2.15 -3.67
N VAL A 94 -5.56 1.03 -3.40
CA VAL A 94 -6.13 -0.28 -3.72
C VAL A 94 -7.02 -0.80 -2.60
N CYS A 95 -6.49 -0.93 -1.38
CA CYS A 95 -7.27 -1.42 -0.24
C CYS A 95 -8.44 -0.49 0.10
N TYR A 96 -8.21 0.83 0.11
CA TYR A 96 -9.26 1.80 0.37
C TYR A 96 -10.41 1.68 -0.66
N GLY A 97 -10.08 1.62 -1.95
CA GLY A 97 -11.10 1.48 -3.00
C GLY A 97 -11.91 0.18 -2.86
N LEU A 98 -11.25 -0.93 -2.55
CA LEU A 98 -11.93 -2.20 -2.30
C LEU A 98 -12.80 -2.18 -1.03
N GLN A 99 -12.31 -1.55 0.03
CA GLN A 99 -13.04 -1.44 1.30
C GLN A 99 -14.31 -0.61 1.15
N GLU A 100 -14.24 0.51 0.45
CA GLU A 100 -15.37 1.42 0.30
C GLU A 100 -16.40 0.92 -0.73
N TYR A 101 -15.94 0.38 -1.85
CA TYR A 101 -16.81 0.12 -3.02
C TYR A 101 -16.95 -1.36 -3.36
N GLY A 102 -16.13 -2.25 -2.78
CA GLY A 102 -16.18 -3.68 -3.06
C GLY A 102 -17.39 -4.36 -2.40
N THR A 103 -17.94 -5.38 -3.06
CA THR A 103 -18.87 -6.32 -2.41
C THR A 103 -18.14 -7.17 -1.37
N GLU A 104 -18.86 -7.77 -0.42
CA GLU A 104 -18.22 -8.63 0.60
C GLU A 104 -17.41 -9.78 -0.04
N ALA A 105 -17.92 -10.41 -1.10
CA ALA A 105 -17.20 -11.44 -1.84
C ALA A 105 -15.90 -10.91 -2.50
N GLN A 106 -15.91 -9.66 -3.00
CA GLN A 106 -14.70 -9.02 -3.53
C GLN A 106 -13.71 -8.67 -2.42
N LYS A 107 -14.20 -8.21 -1.26
CA LYS A 107 -13.36 -7.92 -0.10
C LYS A 107 -12.67 -9.19 0.42
N GLU A 108 -13.39 -10.27 0.58
CA GLU A 108 -12.81 -11.55 0.98
C GLU A 108 -11.77 -12.05 -0.03
N LYS A 109 -12.09 -11.96 -1.32
CA LYS A 109 -11.21 -12.47 -2.38
C LYS A 109 -9.96 -11.64 -2.61
N TYR A 110 -10.07 -10.31 -2.51
CA TYR A 110 -9.01 -9.38 -2.91
C TYR A 110 -8.47 -8.54 -1.75
N LEU A 111 -9.33 -7.95 -0.91
CA LEU A 111 -8.89 -7.06 0.15
C LEU A 111 -8.11 -7.79 1.24
N VAL A 112 -8.58 -8.96 1.67
CA VAL A 112 -7.89 -9.73 2.72
C VAL A 112 -6.44 -10.08 2.34
N PRO A 113 -6.15 -10.69 1.18
CA PRO A 113 -4.76 -10.98 0.80
C PRO A 113 -3.91 -9.74 0.51
N LEU A 114 -4.52 -8.60 0.17
CA LEU A 114 -3.81 -7.33 0.02
C LEU A 114 -3.47 -6.70 1.38
N ALA A 115 -4.40 -6.74 2.33
CA ALA A 115 -4.20 -6.21 3.68
C ALA A 115 -3.14 -6.98 4.46
N SER A 116 -3.07 -8.30 4.28
CA SER A 116 -2.04 -9.16 4.89
C SER A 116 -0.66 -9.04 4.23
N GLY A 117 -0.56 -8.42 3.04
CA GLY A 117 0.68 -8.39 2.25
C GLY A 117 0.99 -9.69 1.49
N GLU A 118 0.08 -10.68 1.48
CA GLU A 118 0.20 -11.88 0.63
C GLU A 118 0.23 -11.49 -0.86
N LYS A 119 -0.54 -10.47 -1.20
CA LYS A 119 -0.56 -9.85 -2.54
C LYS A 119 -0.28 -8.37 -2.45
N ILE A 120 0.26 -7.83 -3.52
CA ILE A 120 0.56 -6.41 -3.66
C ILE A 120 -0.37 -5.84 -4.71
N GLY A 121 -1.04 -4.74 -4.37
CA GLY A 121 -1.92 -4.03 -5.27
C GLY A 121 -1.17 -3.02 -6.13
N ALA A 122 -1.65 -2.81 -7.35
CA ALA A 122 -1.20 -1.75 -8.23
C ALA A 122 -2.40 -0.94 -8.73
N PHE A 123 -2.20 0.36 -8.91
CA PHE A 123 -3.23 1.28 -9.37
C PHE A 123 -2.86 1.83 -10.75
N CYS A 124 -3.59 1.40 -11.78
CA CYS A 124 -3.35 1.81 -13.16
C CYS A 124 -4.37 2.89 -13.53
N LEU A 125 -3.99 4.17 -13.39
CA LEU A 125 -4.86 5.32 -13.65
C LEU A 125 -4.58 5.98 -14.98
N SER A 126 -3.31 6.26 -15.29
CA SER A 126 -2.93 7.08 -16.44
C SER A 126 -3.11 6.35 -17.77
N GLU A 127 -3.65 7.07 -18.74
CA GLU A 127 -3.74 6.67 -20.14
C GLU A 127 -2.97 7.68 -21.03
N PRO A 128 -2.68 7.37 -22.30
CA PRO A 128 -1.94 8.30 -23.17
C PRO A 128 -2.54 9.70 -23.25
N GLU A 129 -3.86 9.82 -23.15
CA GLU A 129 -4.61 11.08 -23.26
C GLU A 129 -5.24 11.55 -21.94
N ALA A 130 -5.02 10.79 -20.85
CA ALA A 130 -5.60 11.07 -19.52
C ALA A 130 -4.52 10.96 -18.45
N GLY A 131 -3.78 12.03 -18.24
CA GLY A 131 -2.81 12.19 -17.16
C GLY A 131 -3.44 12.96 -15.99
N SER A 132 -3.15 14.25 -15.87
CA SER A 132 -3.71 15.13 -14.83
C SER A 132 -5.23 15.26 -14.93
N ASP A 133 -5.79 15.22 -16.13
CA ASP A 133 -7.23 15.11 -16.34
C ASP A 133 -7.65 13.63 -16.40
N ALA A 134 -7.81 13.01 -15.23
CA ALA A 134 -8.25 11.62 -15.12
C ALA A 134 -9.69 11.39 -15.59
N THR A 135 -10.48 12.44 -15.81
CA THR A 135 -11.85 12.33 -16.33
C THR A 135 -11.88 12.08 -17.83
N SER A 136 -10.77 12.33 -18.53
CA SER A 136 -10.60 12.10 -19.96
C SER A 136 -10.25 10.65 -20.35
N GLN A 137 -10.32 9.71 -19.39
CA GLN A 137 -10.06 8.30 -19.64
C GLN A 137 -10.99 7.71 -20.68
N ARG A 138 -10.45 6.87 -21.56
CA ARG A 138 -11.19 6.20 -22.66
C ARG A 138 -11.27 4.69 -22.51
N THR A 139 -10.55 4.11 -21.55
CA THR A 139 -10.62 2.66 -21.29
C THR A 139 -12.05 2.25 -20.97
N THR A 140 -12.57 1.31 -21.75
CA THR A 140 -13.93 0.79 -21.62
C THR A 140 -13.85 -0.67 -21.17
N CYS A 141 -14.66 -1.04 -20.19
CA CYS A 141 -14.78 -2.46 -19.81
C CYS A 141 -15.54 -3.22 -20.90
N LEU A 142 -14.84 -4.08 -21.61
CA LEU A 142 -15.40 -4.95 -22.65
C LEU A 142 -15.35 -6.40 -22.18
N LEU A 143 -16.36 -6.82 -21.43
CA LEU A 143 -16.43 -8.17 -20.84
C LEU A 143 -16.56 -9.32 -21.87
N TYR A 144 -16.91 -9.03 -23.12
CA TYR A 144 -17.31 -10.06 -24.09
C TYR A 144 -16.64 -9.97 -25.46
N THR A 145 -15.88 -8.94 -25.78
CA THR A 145 -15.50 -8.68 -27.17
C THR A 145 -14.01 -8.47 -27.44
N SER A 146 -13.18 -8.47 -26.42
CA SER A 146 -11.73 -8.39 -26.61
C SER A 146 -11.04 -9.38 -25.70
N PRO A 147 -10.50 -10.47 -26.26
CA PRO A 147 -9.50 -11.25 -25.52
C PRO A 147 -8.33 -10.33 -25.20
N SER A 148 -7.86 -10.37 -23.97
CA SER A 148 -6.65 -9.64 -23.58
C SER A 148 -5.49 -10.07 -24.48
N PRO A 149 -4.69 -9.15 -25.01
CA PRO A 149 -3.51 -9.53 -25.81
C PRO A 149 -2.47 -10.33 -25.02
N ARG A 150 -2.73 -10.59 -23.75
CA ARG A 150 -1.84 -11.29 -22.81
C ARG A 150 -2.36 -12.66 -22.36
N ASP A 151 -3.50 -13.11 -22.90
CA ASP A 151 -4.05 -14.45 -22.66
C ASP A 151 -3.52 -15.45 -23.68
#